data_2381c0c09cb2aea2b75ff044e0b4a840
#
_entry.id   2381c0c09cb2aea2b75ff044e0b4a840
#
_cell.length_a   1.000
_cell.length_b   1.000
_cell.length_c   1.000
_cell.angle_alpha   90.00
_cell.angle_beta   90.00
_cell.angle_gamma   90.00
#
_symmetry.space_group_name_H-M   'P 1'
#
loop_
_entity.id
_entity.type
_entity.pdbx_description
1 polymer ?
#
loop_
_entity_poly.entity_id
_entity_poly.type
_entity_poly.pdbx_seq_one_letter_code
_entity_poly.pdbx_strand_id
1 'polypeptide(L)'
;MVRFITSIFLLCFALSGVQAQSPSDRIDPKNFNHKLFEKTLHGKINQYRKENGLRPLINNSSIYKVANDQNVYLKTKKEITHDQNVTGKRTVQERLVHYVNVKRYSVGENIARTFVLKPTKNYLRNGTTKSSVANTYEEAADYMLNAWIQSQFHRENLLNANYQLSGIASYFNPRNMSLTAVQVFAKIG
;
A
#
# COMPACT_ATOMS: atom_id res chain seq x y z
N MET A 1 -48.04 -37.27 41.86
CA MET A 1 -46.71 -37.42 41.22
C MET A 1 -46.66 -36.45 40.03
N VAL A 2 -46.11 -35.26 40.24
CA VAL A 2 -46.06 -34.18 39.21
C VAL A 2 -44.66 -34.24 38.56
N ARG A 3 -44.60 -34.51 37.23
CA ARG A 3 -43.38 -34.51 36.47
C ARG A 3 -43.09 -33.11 35.91
N PHE A 4 -42.03 -32.44 36.39
CA PHE A 4 -41.50 -31.24 35.80
C PHE A 4 -40.68 -31.58 34.56
N ILE A 5 -41.10 -31.11 33.40
CA ILE A 5 -40.30 -31.17 32.15
C ILE A 5 -39.48 -29.90 32.07
N THR A 6 -38.17 -30.02 32.27
CA THR A 6 -37.21 -28.91 32.12
C THR A 6 -36.83 -28.83 30.66
N SER A 7 -37.38 -27.82 29.94
CA SER A 7 -36.95 -27.52 28.57
C SER A 7 -35.61 -26.77 28.57
N ILE A 8 -34.56 -27.40 28.11
CA ILE A 8 -33.26 -26.77 27.88
C ILE A 8 -33.33 -26.06 26.55
N PHE A 9 -33.36 -24.72 26.59
CA PHE A 9 -33.20 -23.84 25.40
C PHE A 9 -31.71 -23.78 25.06
N LEU A 10 -31.31 -24.49 23.99
CA LEU A 10 -29.96 -24.39 23.44
C LEU A 10 -29.86 -23.10 22.63
N LEU A 11 -29.21 -22.07 23.19
CA LEU A 11 -28.99 -20.78 22.51
C LEU A 11 -27.78 -20.93 21.57
N CYS A 12 -28.04 -21.22 20.29
CA CYS A 12 -26.98 -21.20 19.26
C CYS A 12 -26.54 -19.76 18.98
N PHE A 13 -25.42 -19.34 19.57
CA PHE A 13 -24.71 -18.13 19.14
C PHE A 13 -24.09 -18.40 17.77
N ALA A 14 -24.70 -17.88 16.72
CA ALA A 14 -24.05 -17.76 15.42
C ALA A 14 -22.93 -16.73 15.53
N LEU A 15 -21.69 -17.18 15.70
CA LEU A 15 -20.49 -16.35 15.52
C LEU A 15 -20.41 -15.94 14.06
N SER A 16 -20.91 -14.77 13.73
CA SER A 16 -20.67 -14.13 12.45
C SER A 16 -19.17 -13.79 12.38
N GLY A 17 -18.37 -14.73 11.90
CA GLY A 17 -16.95 -14.50 11.66
C GLY A 17 -16.78 -13.37 10.65
N VAL A 18 -16.27 -12.21 11.08
CA VAL A 18 -15.82 -11.16 10.16
C VAL A 18 -14.66 -11.75 9.36
N GLN A 19 -14.94 -12.11 8.11
CA GLN A 19 -13.90 -12.64 7.22
C GLN A 19 -12.87 -11.53 6.97
N ALA A 20 -11.60 -11.82 7.25
CA ALA A 20 -10.52 -10.87 7.00
C ALA A 20 -10.38 -10.62 5.48
N GLN A 21 -10.24 -9.34 5.10
CA GLN A 21 -10.04 -8.97 3.71
C GLN A 21 -8.78 -9.61 3.13
N SER A 22 -8.87 -10.06 1.87
CA SER A 22 -7.80 -10.69 1.09
C SER A 22 -7.32 -9.78 -0.05
N PRO A 23 -6.13 -10.02 -0.63
CA PRO A 23 -5.65 -9.27 -1.79
C PRO A 23 -6.58 -9.34 -3.02
N SER A 24 -7.36 -10.41 -3.17
CA SER A 24 -8.33 -10.60 -4.26
C SER A 24 -9.66 -9.89 -4.04
N ASP A 25 -9.90 -9.33 -2.85
CA ASP A 25 -11.12 -8.58 -2.59
C ASP A 25 -11.09 -7.22 -3.29
N ARG A 26 -12.26 -6.79 -3.76
CA ARG A 26 -12.41 -5.46 -4.34
C ARG A 26 -12.27 -4.40 -3.28
N ILE A 27 -11.61 -3.30 -3.67
CA ILE A 27 -11.45 -2.13 -2.83
C ILE A 27 -12.82 -1.51 -2.58
N ASP A 28 -13.21 -1.44 -1.30
CA ASP A 28 -14.33 -0.64 -0.85
C ASP A 28 -13.84 0.80 -0.62
N PRO A 29 -14.35 1.80 -1.38
CA PRO A 29 -13.92 3.19 -1.23
C PRO A 29 -14.23 3.79 0.14
N LYS A 30 -15.19 3.24 0.87
CA LYS A 30 -15.55 3.70 2.21
C LYS A 30 -14.68 3.09 3.30
N ASN A 31 -14.03 1.96 3.00
CA ASN A 31 -13.27 1.20 3.99
C ASN A 31 -11.97 0.63 3.36
N PHE A 32 -11.10 1.51 2.88
CA PHE A 32 -9.83 1.13 2.27
C PHE A 32 -8.87 0.58 3.33
N ASN A 33 -8.40 -0.66 3.12
CA ASN A 33 -7.45 -1.31 4.00
C ASN A 33 -6.00 -1.02 3.59
N HIS A 34 -5.44 0.04 4.15
CA HIS A 34 -4.06 0.47 3.90
C HIS A 34 -3.04 -0.63 4.18
N LYS A 35 -3.16 -1.34 5.32
CA LYS A 35 -2.23 -2.40 5.71
C LYS A 35 -2.24 -3.56 4.72
N LEU A 36 -3.42 -3.95 4.23
CA LEU A 36 -3.54 -5.00 3.23
C LEU A 36 -2.86 -4.59 1.91
N PHE A 37 -3.14 -3.37 1.42
CA PHE A 37 -2.52 -2.84 0.21
C PHE A 37 -0.99 -2.78 0.35
N GLU A 38 -0.48 -2.17 1.43
CA GLU A 38 0.96 -2.00 1.68
C GLU A 38 1.68 -3.35 1.78
N LYS A 39 1.09 -4.33 2.47
CA LYS A 39 1.61 -5.70 2.55
C LYS A 39 1.62 -6.39 1.19
N THR A 40 0.55 -6.26 0.42
CA THR A 40 0.44 -6.84 -0.93
C THR A 40 1.49 -6.24 -1.86
N LEU A 41 1.62 -4.92 -1.87
CA LEU A 41 2.61 -4.21 -2.69
C LEU A 41 4.04 -4.60 -2.30
N HIS A 42 4.35 -4.67 -1.01
CA HIS A 42 5.66 -5.10 -0.53
C HIS A 42 6.00 -6.54 -0.96
N GLY A 43 5.01 -7.44 -0.91
CA GLY A 43 5.16 -8.83 -1.40
C GLY A 43 5.49 -8.89 -2.88
N LYS A 44 4.77 -8.12 -3.71
CA LYS A 44 5.01 -8.05 -5.16
C LYS A 44 6.38 -7.44 -5.50
N ILE A 45 6.81 -6.41 -4.79
CA ILE A 45 8.15 -5.84 -4.94
C ILE A 45 9.22 -6.87 -4.61
N ASN A 46 9.06 -7.62 -3.54
CA ASN A 46 10.01 -8.66 -3.17
C ASN A 46 10.02 -9.83 -4.16
N GLN A 47 8.88 -10.16 -4.75
CA GLN A 47 8.80 -11.11 -5.85
C GLN A 47 9.58 -10.60 -7.07
N TYR A 48 9.36 -9.34 -7.49
CA TYR A 48 10.10 -8.71 -8.59
C TYR A 48 11.61 -8.67 -8.33
N ARG A 49 12.04 -8.35 -7.11
CA ARG A 49 13.45 -8.41 -6.73
C ARG A 49 14.03 -9.83 -6.85
N LYS A 50 13.30 -10.83 -6.36
CA LYS A 50 13.69 -12.25 -6.46
C LYS A 50 13.87 -12.70 -7.91
N GLU A 51 12.95 -12.32 -8.79
CA GLU A 51 13.01 -12.60 -10.24
C GLU A 51 14.23 -11.97 -10.92
N ASN A 52 14.76 -10.90 -10.32
CA ASN A 52 16.00 -10.23 -10.75
C ASN A 52 17.24 -10.63 -9.93
N GLY A 53 17.22 -11.77 -9.22
CA GLY A 53 18.37 -12.32 -8.48
C GLY A 53 18.74 -11.56 -7.19
N LEU A 54 17.85 -10.71 -6.67
CA LEU A 54 18.12 -9.87 -5.51
C LEU A 54 17.46 -10.43 -4.23
N ARG A 55 18.09 -10.15 -3.09
CA ARG A 55 17.51 -10.48 -1.80
C ARG A 55 16.24 -9.65 -1.55
N PRO A 56 15.20 -10.23 -0.90
CA PRO A 56 14.03 -9.50 -0.51
C PRO A 56 14.37 -8.39 0.52
N LEU A 57 13.61 -7.30 0.47
CA LEU A 57 13.67 -6.23 1.44
C LEU A 57 12.93 -6.65 2.70
N ILE A 58 13.48 -6.30 3.86
CA ILE A 58 12.85 -6.51 5.16
C ILE A 58 11.94 -5.31 5.46
N ASN A 59 10.66 -5.59 5.74
CA ASN A 59 9.74 -4.53 6.18
C ASN A 59 10.17 -4.02 7.57
N ASN A 60 10.37 -2.70 7.70
CA ASN A 60 10.90 -2.09 8.91
C ASN A 60 10.03 -0.93 9.38
N SER A 61 9.62 -0.96 10.64
CA SER A 61 8.71 0.03 11.22
C SER A 61 9.29 1.45 11.30
N SER A 62 10.60 1.59 11.50
CA SER A 62 11.24 2.90 11.49
C SER A 62 11.30 3.49 10.08
N ILE A 63 11.59 2.66 9.06
CA ILE A 63 11.56 3.08 7.66
C ILE A 63 10.12 3.37 7.21
N TYR A 64 9.13 2.63 7.73
CA TYR A 64 7.72 2.96 7.53
C TYR A 64 7.38 4.39 8.03
N LYS A 65 7.90 4.81 9.19
CA LYS A 65 7.68 6.17 9.70
C LYS A 65 8.21 7.24 8.75
N VAL A 66 9.36 7.00 8.12
CA VAL A 66 9.94 7.90 7.11
C VAL A 66 9.03 8.01 5.89
N ALA A 67 8.55 6.88 5.37
CA ALA A 67 7.60 6.84 4.26
C ALA A 67 6.26 7.51 4.61
N ASN A 68 5.75 7.24 5.81
CA ASN A 68 4.47 7.79 6.26
C ASN A 68 4.52 9.31 6.48
N ASP A 69 5.65 9.87 6.90
CA ASP A 69 5.84 11.32 7.02
C ASP A 69 5.63 12.01 5.65
N GLN A 70 6.30 11.51 4.61
CA GLN A 70 6.09 11.99 3.23
C GLN A 70 4.66 11.76 2.75
N ASN A 71 4.11 10.60 3.02
CA ASN A 71 2.74 10.27 2.63
C ASN A 71 1.71 11.22 3.27
N VAL A 72 1.86 11.56 4.56
CA VAL A 72 1.02 12.54 5.26
C VAL A 72 1.16 13.93 4.65
N TYR A 73 2.39 14.37 4.34
CA TYR A 73 2.63 15.65 3.67
C TYR A 73 1.93 15.72 2.31
N LEU A 74 1.94 14.64 1.53
CA LEU A 74 1.35 14.59 0.19
C LEU A 74 -0.18 14.56 0.17
N LYS A 75 -0.86 14.23 1.29
CA LYS A 75 -2.34 14.19 1.36
C LYS A 75 -3.01 15.48 0.92
N THR A 76 -2.39 16.62 1.21
CA THR A 76 -2.91 17.96 0.89
C THR A 76 -2.34 18.54 -0.40
N LYS A 77 -1.46 17.80 -1.09
CA LYS A 77 -0.78 18.29 -2.29
C LYS A 77 -1.45 17.81 -3.56
N LYS A 78 -1.63 18.72 -4.50
CA LYS A 78 -2.12 18.42 -5.85
C LYS A 78 -1.12 17.54 -6.60
N GLU A 79 0.16 17.90 -6.51
CA GLU A 79 1.26 17.20 -7.18
C GLU A 79 2.10 16.40 -6.19
N ILE A 80 2.72 15.35 -6.68
CA ILE A 80 3.68 14.57 -5.90
C ILE A 80 5.06 15.20 -5.99
N THR A 81 5.78 15.20 -4.88
CA THR A 81 7.15 15.71 -4.77
C THR A 81 7.92 14.86 -3.77
N HIS A 82 9.23 14.77 -3.94
CA HIS A 82 10.13 14.13 -2.98
C HIS A 82 10.48 15.05 -1.80
N ASP A 83 10.45 16.35 -2.03
CA ASP A 83 10.78 17.36 -1.03
C ASP A 83 9.54 17.83 -0.26
N GLN A 84 9.74 18.06 1.04
CA GLN A 84 8.78 18.74 1.91
C GLN A 84 9.26 20.19 2.18
N ASN A 85 8.30 21.09 2.39
CA ASN A 85 8.62 22.42 2.92
C ASN A 85 8.53 22.40 4.46
N VAL A 86 9.32 21.50 5.09
CA VAL A 86 9.38 21.32 6.54
C VAL A 86 10.84 21.27 6.96
N THR A 87 11.25 22.15 7.87
CA THR A 87 12.63 22.21 8.38
C THR A 87 13.00 20.89 9.04
N GLY A 88 14.17 20.35 8.69
CA GLY A 88 14.70 19.07 9.20
C GLY A 88 14.01 17.81 8.65
N LYS A 89 13.13 17.96 7.64
CA LYS A 89 12.42 16.85 6.98
C LYS A 89 12.26 17.06 5.48
N ARG A 90 12.99 18.00 4.91
CA ARG A 90 12.85 18.37 3.53
C ARG A 90 13.09 17.17 2.62
N THR A 91 14.23 16.53 2.73
CA THR A 91 14.63 15.40 1.88
C THR A 91 14.35 14.07 2.57
N VAL A 92 14.38 12.96 1.83
CA VAL A 92 14.25 11.61 2.41
C VAL A 92 15.40 11.31 3.39
N GLN A 93 16.59 11.87 3.15
CA GLN A 93 17.75 11.77 4.06
C GLN A 93 17.46 12.44 5.39
N GLU A 94 16.96 13.67 5.37
CA GLU A 94 16.59 14.40 6.60
C GLU A 94 15.48 13.67 7.35
N ARG A 95 14.46 13.16 6.66
CA ARG A 95 13.40 12.35 7.28
C ARG A 95 13.95 11.06 7.89
N LEU A 96 14.89 10.39 7.20
CA LEU A 96 15.53 9.20 7.77
C LEU A 96 16.23 9.51 9.07
N VAL A 97 17.10 10.52 9.09
CA VAL A 97 17.87 10.90 10.30
C VAL A 97 16.93 11.38 11.42
N HIS A 98 15.80 12.01 11.08
CA HIS A 98 14.80 12.44 12.06
C HIS A 98 14.14 11.25 12.80
N TYR A 99 13.89 10.13 12.10
CA TYR A 99 13.22 8.96 12.68
C TYR A 99 14.15 7.84 13.12
N VAL A 100 15.40 7.84 12.63
CA VAL A 100 16.37 6.77 12.86
C VAL A 100 17.69 7.38 13.27
N ASN A 101 18.21 7.00 14.45
CA ASN A 101 19.52 7.45 14.90
C ASN A 101 20.62 6.69 14.15
N VAL A 102 21.08 7.22 13.03
CA VAL A 102 22.06 6.58 12.14
C VAL A 102 23.15 7.54 11.73
N LYS A 103 24.40 7.03 11.62
CA LYS A 103 25.56 7.79 11.14
C LYS A 103 25.93 7.41 9.69
N ARG A 104 25.76 6.14 9.34
CA ARG A 104 26.05 5.61 8.01
C ARG A 104 24.80 4.96 7.42
N TYR A 105 24.40 5.39 6.25
CA TYR A 105 23.20 4.86 5.59
C TYR A 105 23.26 5.08 4.08
N SER A 106 22.45 4.32 3.37
CA SER A 106 21.99 4.60 2.01
C SER A 106 20.48 4.61 2.05
N VAL A 107 19.84 5.58 1.40
CA VAL A 107 18.39 5.75 1.38
C VAL A 107 17.92 6.16 0.00
N GLY A 108 16.76 5.64 -0.41
CA GLY A 108 16.06 6.03 -1.63
C GLY A 108 14.56 6.05 -1.40
N GLU A 109 13.85 6.70 -2.29
CA GLU A 109 12.40 6.87 -2.19
C GLU A 109 11.75 6.72 -3.56
N ASN A 110 10.66 5.94 -3.61
CA ASN A 110 9.75 5.88 -4.74
C ASN A 110 8.40 6.44 -4.32
N ILE A 111 7.84 7.32 -5.15
CA ILE A 111 6.50 7.87 -4.95
C ILE A 111 5.72 7.73 -6.26
N ALA A 112 4.49 7.23 -6.17
CA ALA A 112 3.57 7.29 -7.30
C ALA A 112 2.14 7.52 -6.84
N ARG A 113 1.32 8.06 -7.73
CA ARG A 113 -0.12 8.21 -7.58
C ARG A 113 -0.81 7.55 -8.77
N THR A 114 -1.65 6.58 -8.47
CA THR A 114 -2.44 5.82 -9.45
C THR A 114 -3.93 5.96 -9.14
N PHE A 115 -4.79 5.40 -10.00
CA PHE A 115 -6.21 5.30 -9.75
C PHE A 115 -6.60 3.85 -9.53
N VAL A 116 -7.50 3.60 -8.57
CA VAL A 116 -7.98 2.25 -8.25
C VAL A 116 -9.29 1.89 -8.99
N LEU A 117 -9.48 2.47 -10.16
CA LEU A 117 -10.59 2.19 -11.05
C LEU A 117 -10.06 1.64 -12.36
N LYS A 118 -10.66 0.55 -12.83
CA LYS A 118 -10.45 0.06 -14.19
C LYS A 118 -11.71 0.30 -15.03
N PRO A 119 -11.57 0.77 -16.28
CA PRO A 119 -12.70 0.92 -17.18
C PRO A 119 -13.27 -0.44 -17.54
N THR A 120 -14.60 -0.54 -17.54
CA THR A 120 -15.33 -1.69 -18.06
C THR A 120 -16.21 -1.23 -19.21
N LYS A 121 -16.34 -2.09 -20.23
CA LYS A 121 -17.29 -1.87 -21.32
C LYS A 121 -18.48 -2.80 -21.08
N ASN A 122 -19.66 -2.21 -20.86
CA ASN A 122 -20.90 -2.96 -20.85
C ASN A 122 -21.58 -2.80 -22.21
N TYR A 123 -21.82 -3.91 -22.90
CA TYR A 123 -22.57 -3.93 -24.16
C TYR A 123 -24.07 -4.03 -23.83
N LEU A 124 -24.79 -2.95 -24.04
CA LEU A 124 -26.25 -2.94 -23.95
C LEU A 124 -26.86 -3.07 -25.36
N ARG A 125 -28.10 -3.56 -25.40
CA ARG A 125 -28.84 -3.72 -26.66
C ARG A 125 -28.89 -2.44 -27.55
N ASN A 126 -28.77 -1.28 -26.93
CA ASN A 126 -28.85 0.04 -27.57
C ASN A 126 -27.53 0.85 -27.55
N GLY A 127 -26.37 0.22 -27.30
CA GLY A 127 -25.09 0.89 -27.29
C GLY A 127 -24.15 0.42 -26.20
N THR A 128 -22.94 1.00 -26.15
CA THR A 128 -21.90 0.74 -25.13
C THR A 128 -21.96 1.81 -24.06
N THR A 129 -22.14 1.42 -22.80
CA THR A 129 -21.89 2.31 -21.68
C THR A 129 -20.45 2.13 -21.16
N LYS A 130 -19.76 3.23 -20.94
CA LYS A 130 -18.49 3.21 -20.20
C LYS A 130 -18.83 3.21 -18.73
N SER A 131 -18.49 2.15 -18.03
CA SER A 131 -18.51 2.10 -16.56
C SER A 131 -17.10 1.83 -16.04
N SER A 132 -16.90 2.05 -14.75
CA SER A 132 -15.65 1.68 -14.09
C SER A 132 -15.97 0.86 -12.86
N VAL A 133 -15.08 -0.06 -12.54
CA VAL A 133 -15.17 -0.91 -11.37
C VAL A 133 -13.92 -0.75 -10.52
N ALA A 134 -14.07 -0.80 -9.20
CA ALA A 134 -12.93 -0.77 -8.31
C ALA A 134 -12.02 -1.98 -8.55
N ASN A 135 -10.72 -1.75 -8.52
CA ASN A 135 -9.72 -2.80 -8.55
C ASN A 135 -9.78 -3.66 -7.29
N THR A 136 -9.21 -4.86 -7.36
CA THR A 136 -8.81 -5.58 -6.14
C THR A 136 -7.55 -4.93 -5.54
N TYR A 137 -7.23 -5.28 -4.29
CA TYR A 137 -5.96 -4.83 -3.67
C TYR A 137 -4.75 -5.33 -4.44
N GLU A 138 -4.85 -6.54 -4.99
CA GLU A 138 -3.82 -7.14 -5.84
C GLU A 138 -3.62 -6.36 -7.13
N GLU A 139 -4.69 -6.07 -7.86
CA GLU A 139 -4.65 -5.26 -9.09
C GLU A 139 -4.08 -3.85 -8.83
N ALA A 140 -4.50 -3.21 -7.73
CA ALA A 140 -3.98 -1.90 -7.35
C ALA A 140 -2.48 -1.92 -7.04
N ALA A 141 -2.00 -2.99 -6.39
CA ALA A 141 -0.58 -3.19 -6.12
C ALA A 141 0.22 -3.45 -7.40
N ASP A 142 -0.34 -4.20 -8.36
CA ASP A 142 0.28 -4.40 -9.68
C ASP A 142 0.41 -3.10 -10.46
N TYR A 143 -0.63 -2.28 -10.48
CA TYR A 143 -0.56 -0.96 -11.14
C TYR A 143 0.49 -0.06 -10.52
N MET A 144 0.59 -0.05 -9.19
CA MET A 144 1.59 0.74 -8.48
C MET A 144 3.02 0.26 -8.79
N LEU A 145 3.26 -1.05 -8.70
CA LEU A 145 4.56 -1.63 -9.03
C LEU A 145 4.94 -1.37 -10.49
N ASN A 146 4.01 -1.57 -11.43
CA ASN A 146 4.25 -1.31 -12.84
C ASN A 146 4.60 0.16 -13.12
N ALA A 147 3.94 1.11 -12.45
CA ALA A 147 4.27 2.52 -12.56
C ALA A 147 5.74 2.79 -12.13
N TRP A 148 6.21 2.13 -11.08
CA TRP A 148 7.61 2.23 -10.66
C TRP A 148 8.58 1.49 -11.60
N ILE A 149 8.21 0.33 -12.13
CA ILE A 149 9.06 -0.41 -13.08
C ILE A 149 9.26 0.37 -14.39
N GLN A 150 8.24 1.05 -14.88
CA GLN A 150 8.32 1.83 -16.12
C GLN A 150 9.15 3.11 -15.99
N SER A 151 9.32 3.64 -14.79
CA SER A 151 10.20 4.79 -14.52
C SER A 151 11.62 4.30 -14.25
N GLN A 152 12.60 4.78 -15.00
CA GLN A 152 14.01 4.39 -14.84
C GLN A 152 14.49 4.58 -13.39
N PHE A 153 14.34 5.79 -12.83
CA PHE A 153 14.81 6.10 -11.49
C PHE A 153 14.13 5.26 -10.39
N HIS A 154 12.82 5.04 -10.52
CA HIS A 154 12.10 4.20 -9.56
C HIS A 154 12.53 2.73 -9.68
N ARG A 155 12.75 2.22 -10.89
CA ARG A 155 13.22 0.86 -11.13
C ARG A 155 14.64 0.65 -10.60
N GLU A 156 15.53 1.64 -10.73
CA GLU A 156 16.87 1.60 -10.13
C GLU A 156 16.80 1.44 -8.61
N ASN A 157 15.91 2.12 -7.93
CA ASN A 157 15.67 1.93 -6.51
C ASN A 157 15.14 0.52 -6.19
N LEU A 158 14.16 0.02 -6.95
CA LEU A 158 13.62 -1.34 -6.77
C LEU A 158 14.71 -2.41 -6.91
N LEU A 159 15.65 -2.23 -7.83
CA LEU A 159 16.69 -3.18 -8.17
C LEU A 159 18.05 -2.90 -7.49
N ASN A 160 18.13 -1.91 -6.60
CA ASN A 160 19.38 -1.65 -5.90
C ASN A 160 19.69 -2.76 -4.88
N ALA A 161 20.81 -3.47 -5.13
CA ALA A 161 21.27 -4.57 -4.29
C ALA A 161 21.73 -4.13 -2.88
N ASN A 162 22.07 -2.84 -2.71
CA ASN A 162 22.54 -2.31 -1.43
C ASN A 162 21.39 -2.14 -0.43
N TYR A 163 20.14 -1.96 -0.87
CA TYR A 163 19.02 -1.80 0.05
C TYR A 163 18.65 -3.13 0.71
N GLN A 164 18.39 -3.08 2.00
CA GLN A 164 18.04 -4.22 2.84
C GLN A 164 16.69 -4.04 3.53
N LEU A 165 16.33 -2.80 3.86
CA LEU A 165 15.13 -2.43 4.58
C LEU A 165 14.19 -1.66 3.68
N SER A 166 12.89 -1.77 3.93
CA SER A 166 11.87 -0.98 3.26
C SER A 166 10.71 -0.66 4.20
N GLY A 167 10.04 0.46 3.93
CA GLY A 167 8.75 0.81 4.51
C GLY A 167 7.86 1.41 3.43
N ILE A 168 6.60 1.00 3.40
CA ILE A 168 5.61 1.52 2.44
C ILE A 168 4.47 2.13 3.22
N ALA A 169 4.10 3.36 2.89
CA ALA A 169 2.92 4.04 3.39
C ALA A 169 2.02 4.46 2.22
N SER A 170 0.71 4.41 2.42
CA SER A 170 -0.26 4.71 1.39
C SER A 170 -1.32 5.71 1.85
N TYR A 171 -1.90 6.45 0.90
CA TYR A 171 -3.06 7.29 1.09
C TYR A 171 -4.05 7.09 -0.05
N PHE A 172 -5.25 6.68 0.30
CA PHE A 172 -6.36 6.57 -0.63
C PHE A 172 -7.31 7.77 -0.50
N ASN A 173 -7.65 8.39 -1.61
CA ASN A 173 -8.64 9.46 -1.68
C ASN A 173 -9.94 8.92 -2.30
N PRO A 174 -11.00 8.70 -1.50
CA PRO A 174 -12.25 8.12 -2.01
C PRO A 174 -13.03 9.06 -2.94
N ARG A 175 -12.75 10.38 -2.90
CA ARG A 175 -13.47 11.36 -3.74
C ARG A 175 -13.13 11.23 -5.22
N ASN A 176 -11.88 10.91 -5.53
CA ASN A 176 -11.39 10.77 -6.90
C ASN A 176 -10.77 9.41 -7.18
N MET A 177 -10.88 8.46 -6.25
CA MET A 177 -10.34 7.10 -6.35
C MET A 177 -8.83 7.04 -6.61
N SER A 178 -8.08 8.06 -6.19
CA SER A 178 -6.63 8.06 -6.33
C SER A 178 -5.96 7.40 -5.13
N LEU A 179 -4.90 6.67 -5.42
CA LEU A 179 -4.06 5.98 -4.44
C LEU A 179 -2.62 6.47 -4.60
N THR A 180 -2.10 7.11 -3.57
CA THR A 180 -0.69 7.50 -3.48
C THR A 180 0.04 6.49 -2.62
N ALA A 181 1.22 6.05 -3.05
CA ALA A 181 2.12 5.24 -2.24
C ALA A 181 3.51 5.87 -2.21
N VAL A 182 4.11 5.83 -1.04
CA VAL A 182 5.50 6.20 -0.79
C VAL A 182 6.21 4.96 -0.29
N GLN A 183 7.28 4.55 -0.98
CA GLN A 183 8.20 3.52 -0.52
C GLN A 183 9.54 4.16 -0.22
N VAL A 184 10.05 3.91 0.98
CA VAL A 184 11.42 4.26 1.36
C VAL A 184 12.23 2.97 1.46
N PHE A 185 13.44 3.00 0.90
CA PHE A 185 14.45 1.96 0.94
C PHE A 185 15.60 2.41 1.80
N ALA A 186 16.22 1.50 2.54
CA ALA A 186 17.39 1.84 3.33
C ALA A 186 18.38 0.66 3.48
N LYS A 187 19.65 1.04 3.61
CA LYS A 187 20.68 0.25 4.29
C LYS A 187 21.19 1.09 5.44
N ILE A 188 21.25 0.50 6.63
CA ILE A 188 21.70 1.15 7.85
C ILE A 188 22.92 0.38 8.33
N GLY A 189 24.02 1.10 8.57
CA GLY A 189 25.29 0.56 9.03
C GLY A 189 25.65 1.00 10.45
#